data_9b52827ed0f63551dca70742892490f2
#
_entry.id   9b52827ed0f63551dca70742892490f2
#
_cell.length_a   1.000
_cell.length_b   1.000
_cell.length_c   1.000
_cell.angle_alpha   90.00
_cell.angle_beta   90.00
_cell.angle_gamma   90.00
#
_symmetry.space_group_name_H-M   'P 1'
#
loop_
_entity.id
_entity.type
_entity.pdbx_description
1 polymer ?
#
loop_
_entity_poly.entity_id
_entity_poly.type
_entity_poly.pdbx_seq_one_letter_code
_entity_poly.pdbx_strand_id
1 'polypeptide(L)'
;MAEIYTPSWICNAQINSIDNGWFGKENLFNIQVTLKDGTVSWKTNDKKIKFPKGKNWKDYIADIRFEVTCGEAPYLTSRYGTTTWEYIQIKNRIGFLDRKLRVINENIKKRYYWLKYTEQAFKSIYGYEFHGDSLLLARESLLYTFIENYYEKFLEEPKLEDIQNIANIISWNLWQMDGLKCVIPNSCTDKIRIEQDIFDNTTKINIECQGCKKNNPYLHNGIYCTIMDWEENKTIKFVDMLENKGN
;
A
#
# COMPACT_ATOMS: atom_id res chain seq x y z
N MET A 1 -22.85 -1.74 5.31
CA MET A 1 -22.65 -2.28 3.94
C MET A 1 -21.76 -3.50 4.11
N ALA A 2 -22.08 -4.66 3.52
CA ALA A 2 -21.20 -5.82 3.66
C ALA A 2 -19.95 -5.58 2.80
N GLU A 3 -18.76 -5.63 3.40
CA GLU A 3 -17.50 -5.59 2.67
C GLU A 3 -17.28 -6.92 1.97
N ILE A 4 -16.94 -6.88 0.69
CA ILE A 4 -16.62 -8.07 -0.11
C ILE A 4 -15.10 -8.11 -0.26
N TYR A 5 -14.47 -9.05 0.41
CA TYR A 5 -13.03 -9.27 0.32
C TYR A 5 -12.66 -10.04 -0.93
N THR A 6 -11.63 -9.59 -1.63
CA THR A 6 -11.07 -10.34 -2.77
C THR A 6 -10.36 -11.59 -2.25
N PRO A 7 -10.75 -12.80 -2.68
CA PRO A 7 -10.11 -14.04 -2.25
C PRO A 7 -8.60 -14.03 -2.47
N SER A 8 -7.82 -14.54 -1.52
CA SER A 8 -6.36 -14.51 -1.56
C SER A 8 -5.75 -15.13 -2.82
N TRP A 9 -6.41 -16.17 -3.40
CA TRP A 9 -5.93 -16.75 -4.65
C TRP A 9 -6.08 -15.81 -5.85
N ILE A 10 -7.07 -14.91 -5.86
CA ILE A 10 -7.22 -13.87 -6.90
C ILE A 10 -6.12 -12.82 -6.71
N CYS A 11 -5.90 -12.35 -5.47
CA CYS A 11 -4.78 -11.45 -5.17
C CYS A 11 -3.45 -12.06 -5.65
N ASN A 12 -3.23 -13.35 -5.35
CA ASN A 12 -2.03 -14.06 -5.79
C ASN A 12 -1.88 -14.10 -7.32
N ALA A 13 -2.95 -14.40 -8.05
CA ALA A 13 -2.93 -14.46 -9.51
C ALA A 13 -2.56 -13.11 -10.12
N GLN A 14 -3.13 -12.01 -9.61
CA GLN A 14 -2.84 -10.66 -10.09
C GLN A 14 -1.41 -10.21 -9.74
N ILE A 15 -0.94 -10.49 -8.52
CA ILE A 15 0.45 -10.22 -8.10
C ILE A 15 1.43 -11.03 -8.97
N ASN A 16 1.11 -12.31 -9.25
CA ASN A 16 1.92 -13.13 -10.16
C ASN A 16 2.01 -12.52 -11.55
N SER A 17 0.89 -12.00 -12.10
CA SER A 17 0.88 -11.36 -13.41
C SER A 17 1.83 -10.16 -13.47
N ILE A 18 1.84 -9.31 -12.45
CA ILE A 18 2.72 -8.15 -12.35
C ILE A 18 4.19 -8.58 -12.24
N ASP A 19 4.49 -9.54 -11.37
CA ASP A 19 5.87 -10.03 -11.19
C ASP A 19 6.35 -10.80 -12.44
N ASN A 20 5.49 -11.58 -13.09
CA ASN A 20 5.83 -12.25 -14.36
C ASN A 20 6.25 -11.23 -15.43
N GLY A 21 5.55 -10.09 -15.52
CA GLY A 21 5.95 -8.98 -16.40
C GLY A 21 7.30 -8.38 -16.02
N TRP A 22 7.56 -8.15 -14.72
CA TRP A 22 8.81 -7.59 -14.23
C TRP A 22 10.01 -8.52 -14.48
N PHE A 23 9.84 -9.83 -14.25
CA PHE A 23 10.88 -10.84 -14.40
C PHE A 23 11.00 -11.39 -15.84
N GLY A 24 9.99 -11.21 -16.69
CA GLY A 24 9.91 -11.88 -17.99
C GLY A 24 9.80 -13.41 -17.89
N LYS A 25 9.30 -13.92 -16.76
CA LYS A 25 9.22 -15.35 -16.45
C LYS A 25 8.08 -15.64 -15.47
N GLU A 26 7.39 -16.76 -15.66
CA GLU A 26 6.29 -17.21 -14.82
C GLU A 26 6.73 -18.11 -13.66
N ASN A 27 5.83 -18.22 -12.67
CA ASN A 27 5.93 -19.19 -11.57
C ASN A 27 7.18 -19.07 -10.70
N LEU A 28 7.66 -17.83 -10.50
CA LEU A 28 8.88 -17.59 -9.73
C LEU A 28 8.66 -17.75 -8.24
N PHE A 29 7.62 -17.10 -7.70
CA PHE A 29 7.32 -17.13 -6.26
C PHE A 29 6.44 -18.31 -5.86
N ASN A 30 5.45 -18.62 -6.66
CA ASN A 30 4.52 -19.73 -6.43
C ASN A 30 3.82 -20.17 -7.72
N ILE A 31 3.09 -21.28 -7.62
CA ILE A 31 2.29 -21.84 -8.70
C ILE A 31 0.87 -21.98 -8.18
N GLN A 32 -0.12 -21.52 -8.94
CA GLN A 32 -1.52 -21.75 -8.62
C GLN A 32 -1.84 -23.26 -8.73
N VAL A 33 -2.58 -23.77 -7.78
CA VAL A 33 -3.01 -25.18 -7.74
C VAL A 33 -4.50 -25.24 -7.42
N THR A 34 -5.17 -26.28 -7.92
CA THR A 34 -6.53 -26.62 -7.53
C THR A 34 -6.49 -27.84 -6.62
N LEU A 35 -7.05 -27.73 -5.43
CA LEU A 35 -7.14 -28.81 -4.46
C LEU A 35 -8.19 -29.84 -4.89
N LYS A 36 -8.22 -31.00 -4.22
CA LYS A 36 -9.16 -32.10 -4.55
C LYS A 36 -10.64 -31.75 -4.39
N ASP A 37 -10.93 -30.81 -3.52
CA ASP A 37 -12.27 -30.27 -3.27
C ASP A 37 -12.70 -29.15 -4.23
N GLY A 38 -11.84 -28.82 -5.22
CA GLY A 38 -12.06 -27.75 -6.18
C GLY A 38 -11.58 -26.37 -5.70
N THR A 39 -11.10 -26.23 -4.47
CA THR A 39 -10.58 -24.98 -3.93
C THR A 39 -9.32 -24.55 -4.67
N VAL A 40 -9.26 -23.28 -5.08
CA VAL A 40 -8.07 -22.69 -5.71
C VAL A 40 -7.14 -22.18 -4.61
N SER A 41 -5.87 -22.54 -4.72
CA SER A 41 -4.81 -22.19 -3.77
C SER A 41 -3.49 -21.99 -4.51
N TRP A 42 -2.37 -21.93 -3.80
CA TRP A 42 -1.04 -21.85 -4.38
C TRP A 42 -0.05 -22.73 -3.63
N LYS A 43 0.98 -23.12 -4.35
CA LYS A 43 2.14 -23.83 -3.80
C LYS A 43 3.38 -22.94 -3.98
N THR A 44 4.05 -22.63 -2.88
CA THR A 44 5.27 -21.80 -2.88
C THR A 44 6.40 -22.51 -3.63
N ASN A 45 7.15 -21.77 -4.43
CA ASN A 45 8.37 -22.25 -5.06
C ASN A 45 9.54 -21.98 -4.09
N ASP A 46 10.15 -23.04 -3.55
CA ASP A 46 11.23 -22.94 -2.55
C ASP A 46 12.61 -22.62 -3.16
N LYS A 47 12.72 -22.54 -4.51
CA LYS A 47 13.98 -22.18 -5.15
C LYS A 47 14.32 -20.72 -4.96
N LYS A 48 15.61 -20.42 -4.74
CA LYS A 48 16.10 -19.05 -4.69
C LYS A 48 15.71 -18.27 -5.95
N ILE A 49 15.21 -17.05 -5.77
CA ILE A 49 14.76 -16.18 -6.87
C ILE A 49 15.96 -15.78 -7.74
N LYS A 50 15.82 -16.00 -9.05
CA LYS A 50 16.80 -15.59 -10.07
C LYS A 50 16.30 -14.37 -10.82
N PHE A 51 17.17 -13.39 -11.01
CA PHE A 51 16.83 -12.11 -11.63
C PHE A 51 17.18 -12.13 -13.14
N PRO A 52 16.46 -11.35 -13.97
CA PRO A 52 16.77 -11.22 -15.38
C PRO A 52 18.15 -10.58 -15.62
N LYS A 53 18.70 -10.78 -16.81
CA LYS A 53 19.97 -10.13 -17.19
C LYS A 53 19.84 -8.61 -17.09
N GLY A 54 20.79 -7.98 -16.42
CA GLY A 54 20.82 -6.53 -16.21
C GLY A 54 20.00 -6.02 -15.01
N LYS A 55 19.28 -6.91 -14.31
CA LYS A 55 18.55 -6.59 -13.08
C LYS A 55 19.05 -7.45 -11.91
N ASN A 56 18.90 -6.94 -10.71
CA ASN A 56 19.29 -7.65 -9.48
C ASN A 56 18.20 -7.51 -8.40
N TRP A 57 18.44 -8.14 -7.27
CA TRP A 57 17.47 -8.16 -6.17
C TRP A 57 17.19 -6.78 -5.56
N LYS A 58 18.15 -5.83 -5.62
CA LYS A 58 17.95 -4.46 -5.12
C LYS A 58 16.99 -3.69 -6.01
N ASP A 59 17.05 -3.91 -7.34
CA ASP A 59 16.11 -3.29 -8.29
C ASP A 59 14.68 -3.75 -7.99
N TYR A 60 14.48 -5.04 -7.66
CA TYR A 60 13.17 -5.56 -7.32
C TYR A 60 12.62 -4.99 -6.00
N ILE A 61 13.45 -4.90 -4.95
CA ILE A 61 12.97 -4.34 -3.68
C ILE A 61 12.70 -2.83 -3.74
N ALA A 62 13.38 -2.11 -4.62
CA ALA A 62 13.18 -0.68 -4.84
C ALA A 62 12.01 -0.37 -5.80
N ASP A 63 11.54 -1.36 -6.55
CA ASP A 63 10.46 -1.18 -7.52
C ASP A 63 9.15 -0.80 -6.81
N ILE A 64 8.55 0.33 -7.20
CA ILE A 64 7.38 0.88 -6.53
C ILE A 64 6.15 -0.01 -6.79
N ARG A 65 5.45 -0.34 -5.70
CA ARG A 65 4.16 -1.02 -5.72
C ARG A 65 3.11 -0.16 -5.04
N PHE A 66 2.00 0.03 -5.72
CA PHE A 66 0.94 0.90 -5.26
C PHE A 66 -0.40 0.18 -5.32
N GLU A 67 -1.10 0.10 -4.19
CA GLU A 67 -2.43 -0.49 -4.07
C GLU A 67 -3.47 0.62 -3.91
N VAL A 68 -4.35 0.72 -4.90
CA VAL A 68 -5.45 1.71 -4.95
C VAL A 68 -6.64 1.17 -4.17
N THR A 69 -7.23 1.97 -3.29
CA THR A 69 -8.31 1.54 -2.39
C THR A 69 -7.96 0.25 -1.67
N CYS A 70 -6.85 0.33 -0.92
CA CYS A 70 -6.15 -0.87 -0.46
C CYS A 70 -6.92 -1.69 0.60
N GLY A 71 -8.00 -1.16 1.22
CA GLY A 71 -8.68 -1.85 2.30
C GLY A 71 -7.68 -2.21 3.41
N GLU A 72 -7.57 -3.50 3.72
CA GLU A 72 -6.60 -4.07 4.66
C GLU A 72 -5.23 -4.40 3.99
N ALA A 73 -4.99 -3.93 2.77
CA ALA A 73 -3.79 -4.11 1.96
C ALA A 73 -3.42 -5.57 1.60
N PRO A 74 -4.35 -6.39 1.10
CA PRO A 74 -4.10 -7.80 0.82
C PRO A 74 -3.11 -8.03 -0.34
N TYR A 75 -2.90 -7.04 -1.20
CA TYR A 75 -1.89 -7.09 -2.26
C TYR A 75 -0.50 -6.69 -1.77
N LEU A 76 -0.42 -5.86 -0.72
CA LEU A 76 0.86 -5.45 -0.12
C LEU A 76 1.37 -6.52 0.84
N THR A 77 0.51 -7.07 1.70
CA THR A 77 0.88 -8.12 2.66
C THR A 77 -0.25 -9.11 2.88
N SER A 78 0.06 -10.38 3.11
CA SER A 78 -0.92 -11.45 3.23
C SER A 78 -0.68 -12.30 4.49
N ARG A 79 -0.89 -11.70 5.67
CA ARG A 79 -0.75 -12.42 6.94
C ARG A 79 -1.87 -13.42 7.19
N TYR A 80 -3.05 -13.13 6.68
CA TYR A 80 -4.25 -13.96 6.80
C TYR A 80 -4.92 -14.14 5.45
N GLY A 81 -5.65 -15.25 5.30
CA GLY A 81 -6.55 -15.45 4.17
C GLY A 81 -7.70 -14.44 4.23
N THR A 82 -7.92 -13.69 3.17
CA THR A 82 -8.91 -12.59 3.12
C THR A 82 -10.35 -13.05 3.31
N THR A 83 -10.65 -14.31 3.02
CA THR A 83 -11.99 -14.90 3.15
C THR A 83 -12.07 -15.99 4.20
N THR A 84 -10.93 -16.56 4.60
CA THR A 84 -10.86 -17.67 5.57
C THR A 84 -10.42 -17.22 6.95
N TRP A 85 -9.73 -16.06 7.04
CA TRP A 85 -9.09 -15.53 8.24
C TRP A 85 -8.02 -16.46 8.84
N GLU A 86 -7.62 -17.49 8.09
CA GLU A 86 -6.54 -18.39 8.49
C GLU A 86 -5.19 -17.70 8.36
N TYR A 87 -4.34 -17.90 9.35
CA TYR A 87 -2.97 -17.36 9.34
C TYR A 87 -2.14 -18.02 8.23
N ILE A 88 -1.50 -17.19 7.42
CA ILE A 88 -0.60 -17.64 6.35
C ILE A 88 0.84 -17.58 6.86
N GLN A 89 1.50 -18.73 6.89
CA GLN A 89 2.91 -18.82 7.28
C GLN A 89 3.76 -17.92 6.36
N ILE A 90 4.79 -17.27 6.91
CA ILE A 90 5.66 -16.30 6.21
C ILE A 90 6.12 -16.79 4.85
N LYS A 91 6.59 -18.04 4.76
CA LYS A 91 7.07 -18.66 3.51
C LYS A 91 6.00 -18.78 2.40
N ASN A 92 4.73 -18.77 2.77
CA ASN A 92 3.58 -18.95 1.85
C ASN A 92 2.86 -17.63 1.54
N ARG A 93 3.29 -16.53 2.14
CA ARG A 93 2.71 -15.20 1.89
C ARG A 93 2.95 -14.74 0.48
N ILE A 94 2.00 -13.99 -0.06
CA ILE A 94 1.92 -13.65 -1.48
C ILE A 94 2.04 -12.16 -1.77
N GLY A 95 1.85 -11.29 -0.77
CA GLY A 95 1.86 -9.84 -0.95
C GLY A 95 3.18 -9.30 -1.53
N PHE A 96 3.13 -8.13 -2.17
CA PHE A 96 4.32 -7.51 -2.76
C PHE A 96 5.43 -7.29 -1.71
N LEU A 97 5.07 -6.81 -0.53
CA LEU A 97 6.03 -6.64 0.57
C LEU A 97 6.57 -7.99 1.05
N ASP A 98 5.71 -9.01 1.18
CA ASP A 98 6.14 -10.35 1.56
C ASP A 98 7.19 -10.91 0.60
N ARG A 99 6.99 -10.70 -0.71
CA ARG A 99 7.95 -11.12 -1.75
C ARG A 99 9.25 -10.33 -1.69
N LYS A 100 9.20 -9.03 -1.44
CA LYS A 100 10.39 -8.20 -1.25
C LYS A 100 11.19 -8.65 -0.03
N LEU A 101 10.52 -8.92 1.09
CA LEU A 101 11.16 -9.42 2.31
C LEU A 101 11.77 -10.82 2.08
N ARG A 102 11.08 -11.70 1.36
CA ARG A 102 11.66 -12.98 0.95
C ARG A 102 12.95 -12.80 0.15
N VAL A 103 12.94 -11.92 -0.84
CA VAL A 103 14.14 -11.61 -1.64
C VAL A 103 15.27 -11.07 -0.78
N ILE A 104 14.99 -10.20 0.19
CA ILE A 104 15.98 -9.71 1.17
C ILE A 104 16.51 -10.88 2.00
N ASN A 105 15.63 -11.74 2.52
CA ASN A 105 15.97 -12.90 3.33
C ASN A 105 16.90 -13.88 2.61
N GLU A 106 16.68 -14.06 1.29
CA GLU A 106 17.52 -14.93 0.44
C GLU A 106 18.93 -14.36 0.16
N ASN A 107 19.11 -13.04 0.23
CA ASN A 107 20.35 -12.37 -0.19
C ASN A 107 21.15 -11.75 0.95
N ILE A 108 20.54 -11.47 2.11
CA ILE A 108 21.18 -10.78 3.23
C ILE A 108 21.20 -11.66 4.48
N LYS A 109 22.40 -11.76 5.10
CA LYS A 109 22.60 -12.47 6.37
C LYS A 109 22.82 -11.52 7.55
N LYS A 110 23.48 -10.37 7.34
CA LYS A 110 23.85 -9.44 8.42
C LYS A 110 22.69 -8.52 8.75
N ARG A 111 22.33 -8.41 10.04
CA ARG A 111 21.21 -7.60 10.56
C ARG A 111 21.21 -6.16 10.05
N TYR A 112 22.32 -5.46 10.16
CA TYR A 112 22.44 -4.07 9.73
C TYR A 112 21.98 -3.86 8.27
N TYR A 113 22.46 -4.72 7.36
CA TYR A 113 22.07 -4.65 5.95
C TYR A 113 20.62 -5.12 5.72
N TRP A 114 20.17 -6.10 6.52
CA TRP A 114 18.78 -6.56 6.45
C TRP A 114 17.82 -5.43 6.79
N LEU A 115 18.03 -4.72 7.91
CA LEU A 115 17.22 -3.54 8.29
C LEU A 115 17.27 -2.47 7.20
N LYS A 116 18.45 -2.09 6.73
CA LYS A 116 18.61 -1.07 5.66
C LYS A 116 17.78 -1.39 4.42
N TYR A 117 17.83 -2.62 3.92
CA TYR A 117 17.10 -3.00 2.71
C TYR A 117 15.62 -3.28 2.97
N THR A 118 15.25 -3.66 4.18
CA THR A 118 13.86 -3.75 4.61
C THR A 118 13.21 -2.37 4.62
N GLU A 119 13.86 -1.34 5.18
CA GLU A 119 13.38 0.04 5.09
C GLU A 119 13.19 0.49 3.64
N GLN A 120 14.12 0.15 2.74
CA GLN A 120 13.98 0.46 1.31
C GLN A 120 12.78 -0.25 0.69
N ALA A 121 12.51 -1.51 1.04
CA ALA A 121 11.34 -2.24 0.59
C ALA A 121 10.04 -1.59 1.08
N PHE A 122 9.97 -1.19 2.35
CA PHE A 122 8.82 -0.46 2.90
C PHE A 122 8.63 0.91 2.23
N LYS A 123 9.70 1.66 1.96
CA LYS A 123 9.66 2.94 1.25
C LYS A 123 9.15 2.83 -0.19
N SER A 124 9.15 1.64 -0.78
CA SER A 124 8.66 1.37 -2.14
C SER A 124 7.26 0.76 -2.21
N ILE A 125 6.56 0.67 -1.07
CA ILE A 125 5.19 0.15 -0.97
C ILE A 125 4.26 1.28 -0.59
N TYR A 126 3.21 1.52 -1.38
CA TYR A 126 2.24 2.60 -1.17
C TYR A 126 0.82 2.07 -1.26
N GLY A 127 -0.10 2.72 -0.55
CA GLY A 127 -1.52 2.44 -0.64
C GLY A 127 -2.36 3.57 -0.06
N TYR A 128 -3.58 3.73 -0.54
CA TYR A 128 -4.55 4.60 0.11
C TYR A 128 -5.90 3.90 0.29
N GLU A 129 -6.61 4.34 1.29
CA GLU A 129 -7.95 3.84 1.62
C GLU A 129 -8.86 4.99 2.04
N PHE A 130 -10.15 4.86 1.72
CA PHE A 130 -11.16 5.82 2.12
C PHE A 130 -11.56 5.64 3.59
N HIS A 131 -11.69 4.39 4.02
CA HIS A 131 -12.12 4.01 5.37
C HIS A 131 -10.95 3.92 6.34
N GLY A 132 -10.98 4.73 7.41
CA GLY A 132 -9.91 4.78 8.41
C GLY A 132 -9.69 3.47 9.14
N ASP A 133 -10.74 2.70 9.38
CA ASP A 133 -10.67 1.41 10.09
C ASP A 133 -9.89 0.37 9.27
N SER A 134 -10.22 0.21 7.99
CA SER A 134 -9.50 -0.68 7.09
C SER A 134 -8.05 -0.26 6.92
N LEU A 135 -7.78 1.06 6.81
CA LEU A 135 -6.43 1.59 6.76
C LEU A 135 -5.62 1.29 8.02
N LEU A 136 -6.25 1.33 9.21
CA LEU A 136 -5.59 0.97 10.47
C LEU A 136 -5.16 -0.49 10.44
N LEU A 137 -6.04 -1.41 10.03
CA LEU A 137 -5.72 -2.83 9.87
C LEU A 137 -4.62 -3.07 8.85
N ALA A 138 -4.63 -2.33 7.72
CA ALA A 138 -3.55 -2.37 6.74
C ALA A 138 -2.20 -1.98 7.35
N ARG A 139 -2.14 -0.86 8.08
CA ARG A 139 -0.91 -0.39 8.76
C ARG A 139 -0.41 -1.38 9.79
N GLU A 140 -1.31 -1.93 10.60
CA GLU A 140 -1.01 -2.96 11.58
C GLU A 140 -0.47 -4.21 10.90
N SER A 141 -1.10 -4.67 9.83
CA SER A 141 -0.68 -5.86 9.07
C SER A 141 0.73 -5.69 8.49
N LEU A 142 1.07 -4.52 7.93
CA LEU A 142 2.42 -4.24 7.46
C LEU A 142 3.44 -4.21 8.61
N LEU A 143 3.09 -3.60 9.74
CA LEU A 143 4.01 -3.52 10.89
C LEU A 143 4.30 -4.91 11.47
N TYR A 144 3.28 -5.74 11.66
CA TYR A 144 3.50 -7.12 12.09
C TYR A 144 4.24 -7.96 11.05
N THR A 145 4.06 -7.69 9.76
CA THR A 145 4.87 -8.35 8.72
C THR A 145 6.36 -8.07 8.90
N PHE A 146 6.75 -6.85 9.29
CA PHE A 146 8.14 -6.54 9.65
C PHE A 146 8.60 -7.33 10.88
N ILE A 147 7.85 -7.27 11.98
CA ILE A 147 8.20 -7.90 13.26
C ILE A 147 8.36 -9.42 13.08
N GLU A 148 7.40 -10.05 12.43
CA GLU A 148 7.41 -11.50 12.18
C GLU A 148 8.57 -11.93 11.28
N ASN A 149 8.87 -11.19 10.20
CA ASN A 149 10.01 -11.49 9.33
C ASN A 149 11.36 -11.27 10.04
N TYR A 150 11.46 -10.27 10.90
CA TYR A 150 12.65 -10.05 11.72
C TYR A 150 12.87 -11.22 12.68
N TYR A 151 11.82 -11.61 13.42
CA TYR A 151 11.86 -12.73 14.36
C TYR A 151 12.20 -14.05 13.66
N GLU A 152 11.55 -14.37 12.54
CA GLU A 152 11.86 -15.56 11.73
C GLU A 152 13.33 -15.60 11.29
N LYS A 153 13.90 -14.43 10.99
CA LYS A 153 15.27 -14.31 10.49
C LYS A 153 16.34 -14.39 11.57
N PHE A 154 16.11 -13.77 12.73
CA PHE A 154 17.12 -13.54 13.75
C PHE A 154 16.83 -14.24 15.09
N LEU A 155 15.64 -14.83 15.25
CA LEU A 155 15.18 -15.50 16.46
C LEU A 155 15.19 -14.59 17.71
N GLU A 156 14.96 -13.31 17.50
CA GLU A 156 14.85 -12.28 18.54
C GLU A 156 13.92 -11.17 18.10
N GLU A 157 13.38 -10.40 19.04
CA GLU A 157 12.52 -9.26 18.74
C GLU A 157 13.32 -8.07 18.18
N PRO A 158 12.73 -7.30 17.23
CA PRO A 158 13.34 -6.05 16.76
C PRO A 158 13.39 -5.03 17.90
N LYS A 159 14.36 -4.13 17.85
CA LYS A 159 14.44 -3.02 18.79
C LYS A 159 13.27 -2.05 18.58
N LEU A 160 12.85 -1.37 19.64
CA LEU A 160 11.78 -0.36 19.56
C LEU A 160 12.07 0.73 18.52
N GLU A 161 13.32 1.15 18.39
CA GLU A 161 13.76 2.13 17.40
C GLU A 161 13.50 1.65 15.96
N ASP A 162 13.82 0.38 15.66
CA ASP A 162 13.57 -0.23 14.35
C ASP A 162 12.06 -0.29 14.05
N ILE A 163 11.26 -0.67 15.05
CA ILE A 163 9.78 -0.69 14.94
C ILE A 163 9.23 0.70 14.66
N GLN A 164 9.71 1.72 15.40
CA GLN A 164 9.28 3.11 15.21
C GLN A 164 9.65 3.65 13.82
N ASN A 165 10.85 3.34 13.33
CA ASN A 165 11.26 3.72 11.98
C ASN A 165 10.34 3.13 10.91
N ILE A 166 10.04 1.84 10.99
CA ILE A 166 9.12 1.18 10.05
C ILE A 166 7.70 1.72 10.18
N ALA A 167 7.20 1.93 11.41
CA ALA A 167 5.88 2.54 11.64
C ALA A 167 5.79 3.94 11.03
N ASN A 168 6.84 4.75 11.14
CA ASN A 168 6.91 6.06 10.50
C ASN A 168 6.82 5.94 8.97
N ILE A 169 7.55 5.03 8.33
CA ILE A 169 7.48 4.80 6.89
C ILE A 169 6.06 4.39 6.48
N ILE A 170 5.46 3.43 7.20
CA ILE A 170 4.09 2.99 6.95
C ILE A 170 3.10 4.15 7.05
N SER A 171 3.25 5.04 8.04
CA SER A 171 2.34 6.17 8.25
C SER A 171 2.31 7.16 7.08
N TRP A 172 3.44 7.31 6.37
CA TRP A 172 3.56 8.14 5.18
C TRP A 172 3.10 7.44 3.91
N ASN A 173 3.32 6.12 3.82
CA ASN A 173 3.09 5.34 2.61
C ASN A 173 1.69 4.73 2.52
N LEU A 174 0.99 4.59 3.65
CA LEU A 174 -0.42 4.21 3.69
C LEU A 174 -1.22 5.36 4.28
N TRP A 175 -2.08 6.01 3.46
CA TRP A 175 -2.79 7.21 3.90
C TRP A 175 -4.29 7.14 3.59
N GLN A 176 -5.07 7.90 4.38
CA GLN A 176 -6.50 8.02 4.17
C GLN A 176 -6.79 9.06 3.08
N MET A 177 -7.53 8.68 2.03
CA MET A 177 -7.83 9.56 0.92
C MET A 177 -9.14 9.19 0.22
N ASP A 178 -9.91 10.20 -0.17
CA ASP A 178 -10.92 10.07 -1.23
C ASP A 178 -10.17 10.08 -2.58
N GLY A 179 -10.05 8.91 -3.19
CA GLY A 179 -9.23 8.72 -4.40
C GLY A 179 -9.72 9.50 -5.62
N LEU A 180 -10.98 9.88 -5.66
CA LEU A 180 -11.54 10.70 -6.74
C LEU A 180 -11.24 12.19 -6.56
N LYS A 181 -11.06 12.62 -5.31
CA LYS A 181 -10.86 14.03 -4.93
C LYS A 181 -9.44 14.36 -4.52
N CYS A 182 -8.60 13.36 -4.20
CA CYS A 182 -7.24 13.51 -3.68
C CYS A 182 -7.15 14.29 -2.36
N VAL A 183 -8.25 14.33 -1.59
CA VAL A 183 -8.34 14.98 -0.28
C VAL A 183 -8.71 13.97 0.80
N ILE A 184 -8.49 14.35 2.05
CA ILE A 184 -8.98 13.57 3.21
C ILE A 184 -10.51 13.43 3.07
N PRO A 185 -11.07 12.23 3.26
CA PRO A 185 -12.50 11.99 3.17
C PRO A 185 -13.30 12.99 4.02
N ASN A 186 -14.38 13.51 3.44
CA ASN A 186 -15.30 14.48 4.06
C ASN A 186 -14.66 15.82 4.49
N SER A 187 -13.44 16.14 4.03
CA SER A 187 -12.78 17.41 4.35
C SER A 187 -13.27 18.60 3.49
N CYS A 188 -13.95 18.34 2.37
CA CYS A 188 -14.60 19.39 1.60
C CYS A 188 -15.81 19.92 2.36
N THR A 189 -15.90 21.24 2.51
CA THR A 189 -17.01 21.91 3.21
C THR A 189 -17.65 22.97 2.30
N ASP A 190 -18.96 23.05 2.36
CA ASP A 190 -19.68 24.18 1.78
C ASP A 190 -19.48 25.41 2.67
N LYS A 191 -19.21 26.55 2.05
CA LYS A 191 -19.05 27.83 2.77
C LYS A 191 -20.36 28.58 2.74
N ILE A 192 -20.79 29.12 3.88
CA ILE A 192 -21.91 30.02 3.96
C ILE A 192 -21.36 31.45 3.82
N ARG A 193 -21.74 32.13 2.76
CA ARG A 193 -21.52 33.56 2.61
C ARG A 193 -22.77 34.30 3.07
N ILE A 194 -22.60 35.27 3.96
CA ILE A 194 -23.66 36.15 4.41
C ILE A 194 -23.54 37.41 3.56
N GLU A 195 -24.56 37.70 2.78
CA GLU A 195 -24.70 38.98 2.05
C GLU A 195 -25.78 39.82 2.72
N GLN A 196 -25.44 41.06 2.99
CA GLN A 196 -26.36 42.05 3.56
C GLN A 196 -26.70 43.08 2.47
N ASP A 197 -27.96 43.28 2.24
CA ASP A 197 -28.43 44.28 1.27
C ASP A 197 -28.49 45.69 1.91
N ILE A 198 -28.76 46.70 1.09
CA ILE A 198 -28.86 48.09 1.53
C ILE A 198 -30.05 48.37 2.49
N PHE A 199 -30.93 47.37 2.68
CA PHE A 199 -32.06 47.40 3.59
C PHE A 199 -31.87 46.56 4.84
N ASP A 200 -30.60 46.16 5.16
CA ASP A 200 -30.23 45.30 6.29
C ASP A 200 -30.81 43.86 6.25
N ASN A 201 -31.37 43.44 5.11
CA ASN A 201 -31.78 42.05 4.96
C ASN A 201 -30.52 41.14 4.78
N THR A 202 -30.49 40.08 5.53
CA THR A 202 -29.38 39.14 5.50
C THR A 202 -29.77 37.91 4.68
N THR A 203 -29.03 37.64 3.62
CA THR A 203 -29.20 36.43 2.81
C THR A 203 -28.02 35.48 3.00
N LYS A 204 -28.30 34.23 3.31
CA LYS A 204 -27.29 33.17 3.40
C LYS A 204 -27.16 32.49 2.05
N ILE A 205 -25.99 32.62 1.42
CA ILE A 205 -25.67 31.95 0.18
C ILE A 205 -24.77 30.77 0.49
N ASN A 206 -25.23 29.58 0.12
CA ASN A 206 -24.38 28.38 0.22
C ASN A 206 -23.43 28.33 -0.99
N ILE A 207 -22.11 28.36 -0.74
CA ILE A 207 -21.07 28.26 -1.77
C ILE A 207 -20.53 26.84 -1.71
N GLU A 208 -20.98 26.00 -2.63
CA GLU A 208 -20.48 24.63 -2.79
C GLU A 208 -18.99 24.60 -3.11
N CYS A 209 -18.30 23.54 -2.65
CA CYS A 209 -16.93 23.28 -3.05
C CYS A 209 -16.83 23.18 -4.58
N GLN A 210 -16.01 24.03 -5.22
CA GLN A 210 -15.89 24.09 -6.68
C GLN A 210 -15.33 22.77 -7.27
N GLY A 211 -14.45 22.08 -6.57
CA GLY A 211 -13.96 20.76 -6.96
C GLY A 211 -15.08 19.72 -7.00
N CYS A 212 -15.94 19.69 -5.98
CA CYS A 212 -17.10 18.80 -5.95
C CYS A 212 -18.10 19.14 -7.07
N LYS A 213 -18.40 20.43 -7.25
CA LYS A 213 -19.34 20.90 -8.27
C LYS A 213 -18.91 20.60 -9.70
N LYS A 214 -17.62 20.74 -10.00
CA LYS A 214 -17.04 20.56 -11.34
C LYS A 214 -16.39 19.20 -11.56
N ASN A 215 -16.42 18.32 -10.55
CA ASN A 215 -15.70 17.06 -10.55
C ASN A 215 -14.20 17.22 -10.94
N ASN A 216 -13.54 18.22 -10.35
CA ASN A 216 -12.16 18.58 -10.67
C ASN A 216 -11.28 18.40 -9.42
N PRO A 217 -10.33 17.46 -9.42
CA PRO A 217 -9.49 17.17 -8.26
C PRO A 217 -8.61 18.34 -7.81
N TYR A 218 -8.33 19.31 -8.69
CA TYR A 218 -7.47 20.46 -8.37
C TYR A 218 -8.20 21.64 -7.72
N LEU A 219 -9.54 21.62 -7.66
CA LEU A 219 -10.36 22.74 -7.19
C LEU A 219 -11.07 22.47 -5.86
N HIS A 220 -10.71 21.42 -5.16
CA HIS A 220 -11.30 21.12 -3.85
C HIS A 220 -10.85 22.11 -2.79
N ASN A 221 -11.75 22.47 -1.89
CA ASN A 221 -11.45 23.28 -0.70
C ASN A 221 -11.17 22.43 0.55
N GLY A 222 -11.12 21.11 0.39
CA GLY A 222 -10.75 20.15 1.44
C GLY A 222 -9.24 20.10 1.70
N ILE A 223 -8.83 19.19 2.57
CA ILE A 223 -7.43 18.99 2.94
C ILE A 223 -6.81 18.00 1.94
N TYR A 224 -5.93 18.49 1.08
CA TYR A 224 -5.21 17.64 0.14
C TYR A 224 -4.26 16.68 0.85
N CYS A 225 -4.28 15.42 0.41
CA CYS A 225 -3.37 14.41 0.93
C CYS A 225 -1.94 14.64 0.47
N THR A 226 -0.99 14.45 1.39
CA THR A 226 0.44 14.53 1.15
C THR A 226 1.09 13.17 1.35
N ILE A 227 2.08 12.87 0.53
CA ILE A 227 2.89 11.66 0.61
C ILE A 227 4.36 12.03 0.75
N MET A 228 5.18 11.08 1.18
CA MET A 228 6.62 11.27 1.29
C MET A 228 7.31 10.83 0.00
N ASP A 229 8.05 11.73 -0.61
CA ASP A 229 9.09 11.42 -1.59
C ASP A 229 10.37 11.06 -0.82
N TRP A 230 10.68 9.77 -0.76
CA TRP A 230 11.81 9.26 0.00
C TRP A 230 13.17 9.51 -0.66
N GLU A 231 13.21 9.78 -1.96
CA GLU A 231 14.45 10.11 -2.67
C GLU A 231 14.87 11.54 -2.36
N GLU A 232 13.93 12.48 -2.47
CA GLU A 232 14.15 13.90 -2.19
C GLU A 232 13.96 14.24 -0.70
N ASN A 233 13.47 13.30 0.11
CA ASN A 233 13.13 13.50 1.53
C ASN A 233 12.22 14.71 1.77
N LYS A 234 11.19 14.85 0.95
CA LYS A 234 10.21 15.94 1.01
C LYS A 234 8.78 15.43 0.89
N THR A 235 7.83 16.19 1.42
CA THR A 235 6.41 15.92 1.22
C THR A 235 5.92 16.56 -0.08
N ILE A 236 5.10 15.81 -0.83
CA ILE A 236 4.42 16.28 -2.04
C ILE A 236 2.92 16.06 -1.93
N LYS A 237 2.11 16.91 -2.53
CA LYS A 237 0.68 16.65 -2.61
C LYS A 237 0.41 15.55 -3.63
N PHE A 238 -0.43 14.59 -3.28
CA PHE A 238 -0.76 13.49 -4.19
C PHE A 238 -1.38 13.99 -5.50
N VAL A 239 -2.22 15.03 -5.45
CA VAL A 239 -2.85 15.62 -6.63
C VAL A 239 -1.85 16.15 -7.65
N ASP A 240 -0.69 16.66 -7.21
CA ASP A 240 0.34 17.21 -8.10
C ASP A 240 0.99 16.12 -8.97
N MET A 241 0.90 14.85 -8.55
CA MET A 241 1.38 13.71 -9.34
C MET A 241 0.47 13.37 -10.53
N LEU A 242 -0.79 13.83 -10.53
CA LEU A 242 -1.73 13.59 -11.61
C LEU A 242 -1.48 14.50 -12.82
N GLU A 243 -0.89 15.68 -12.61
CA GLU A 243 -0.63 16.68 -13.67
C GLU A 243 0.50 16.28 -14.63
N ASN A 244 1.43 15.43 -14.20
CA ASN A 244 2.61 15.06 -14.99
C ASN A 244 2.38 14.00 -16.07
N LYS A 245 1.14 13.70 -16.47
CA LYS A 245 0.82 12.72 -17.53
C LYS A 245 0.27 13.35 -18.82
N GLY A 246 0.62 14.59 -19.12
CA GLY A 246 0.12 15.33 -20.28
C GLY A 246 1.17 16.21 -20.96
N ASN A 247 2.38 15.68 -21.22
CA ASN A 247 3.30 16.24 -22.21
C ASN A 247 3.95 15.12 -23.00
#